data_0d953b9fed09b20e88d084b3b9992c6c
#
_entry.id   0d953b9fed09b20e88d084b3b9992c6c
#
_cell.length_a   1.000
_cell.length_b   1.000
_cell.length_c   1.000
_cell.angle_alpha   90.00
_cell.angle_beta   90.00
_cell.angle_gamma   90.00
#
_symmetry.space_group_name_H-M   'P 1'
#
loop_
_entity.id
_entity.type
_entity.pdbx_description
1 polymer ?
#
loop_
_entity_poly.entity_id
_entity_poly.type
_entity_poly.pdbx_seq_one_letter_code
_entity_poly.pdbx_strand_id
1 'polypeptide(L)'
;MLQFLVGPEMFMDNNIDSLINKVKQFSAEGWSLGVCHGVSHWERVERNGLLLATDEVNSIVLRLFAYLHDKWRVDNWEDLEHGKRAAENLPALRGTLLSWLTDEEFNLLCTACELHTVCHSTGNPTIDACFDADRLDLIRVGITPDPERMATERGAFYAANLGQFYADTGTSEYDFYL
;
A
#
# COMPACT_ATOMS: atom_id res chain seq x y z
N MET A 1 35.62 7.23 -24.63
CA MET A 1 35.06 7.66 -23.34
C MET A 1 33.58 7.93 -23.56
N LEU A 2 32.70 6.91 -23.36
CA LEU A 2 31.24 7.06 -23.52
C LEU A 2 30.69 7.64 -22.23
N GLN A 3 30.26 8.90 -22.27
CA GLN A 3 29.39 9.44 -21.23
C GLN A 3 27.98 8.90 -21.45
N PHE A 4 27.52 8.02 -20.55
CA PHE A 4 26.12 7.67 -20.47
C PHE A 4 25.34 8.91 -19.98
N LEU A 5 24.58 9.52 -20.88
CA LEU A 5 23.60 10.56 -20.53
C LEU A 5 22.48 9.88 -19.76
N VAL A 6 22.48 10.08 -18.44
CA VAL A 6 21.39 9.72 -17.55
C VAL A 6 20.22 10.64 -17.86
N GLY A 7 19.11 10.10 -18.35
CA GLY A 7 17.94 10.89 -18.72
C GLY A 7 17.26 11.55 -17.51
N PRO A 8 16.48 12.63 -17.72
CA PRO A 8 15.75 13.33 -16.65
C PRO A 8 14.78 12.46 -15.87
N GLU A 9 14.27 11.39 -16.46
CA GLU A 9 13.37 10.41 -15.81
C GLU A 9 14.04 9.71 -14.61
N MET A 10 15.32 9.33 -14.73
CA MET A 10 16.05 8.66 -13.66
C MET A 10 16.32 9.57 -12.43
N PHE A 11 16.32 10.88 -12.60
CA PHE A 11 16.44 11.84 -11.48
C PHE A 11 15.10 12.08 -10.77
N MET A 12 13.97 11.96 -11.47
CA MET A 12 12.64 12.07 -10.88
C MET A 12 12.31 10.84 -10.02
N ASP A 13 12.60 9.65 -10.50
CA ASP A 13 12.37 8.39 -9.76
C ASP A 13 13.17 8.36 -8.44
N ASN A 14 14.45 8.73 -8.47
CA ASN A 14 15.28 8.81 -7.25
C ASN A 14 14.73 9.80 -6.22
N ASN A 15 14.04 10.86 -6.66
CA ASN A 15 13.43 11.84 -5.77
C ASN A 15 12.15 11.25 -5.12
N ILE A 16 11.31 10.58 -5.90
CA ILE A 16 10.07 9.93 -5.39
C ILE A 16 10.40 8.84 -4.37
N ASP A 17 11.34 7.97 -4.67
CA ASP A 17 11.78 6.93 -3.73
C ASP A 17 12.30 7.51 -2.41
N SER A 18 13.04 8.62 -2.47
CA SER A 18 13.49 9.33 -1.28
C SER A 18 12.32 9.88 -0.44
N LEU A 19 11.27 10.40 -1.10
CA LEU A 19 10.08 10.90 -0.43
C LEU A 19 9.24 9.77 0.18
N ILE A 20 9.04 8.68 -0.52
CA ILE A 20 8.38 7.47 0.01
C ILE A 20 9.15 6.91 1.22
N ASN A 21 10.49 6.85 1.16
CA ASN A 21 11.31 6.40 2.28
C ASN A 21 11.14 7.28 3.54
N LYS A 22 10.93 8.59 3.39
CA LYS A 22 10.61 9.46 4.53
C LYS A 22 9.26 9.12 5.15
N VAL A 23 8.26 8.79 4.32
CA VAL A 23 6.93 8.35 4.80
C VAL A 23 7.06 7.01 5.51
N LYS A 24 7.81 6.06 4.98
CA LYS A 24 8.11 4.78 5.63
C LYS A 24 8.75 4.97 7.01
N GLN A 25 9.77 5.84 7.11
CA GLN A 25 10.43 6.17 8.38
C GLN A 25 9.45 6.78 9.38
N PHE A 26 8.65 7.76 8.94
CA PHE A 26 7.59 8.35 9.75
C PHE A 26 6.59 7.29 10.25
N SER A 27 6.18 6.37 9.40
CA SER A 27 5.23 5.33 9.76
C SER A 27 5.82 4.33 10.75
N ALA A 28 7.10 4.01 10.65
CA ALA A 28 7.80 3.14 11.58
C ALA A 28 8.07 3.81 12.94
N GLU A 29 8.18 5.15 12.97
CA GLU A 29 8.46 5.90 14.20
C GLU A 29 7.31 5.75 15.21
N GLY A 30 7.64 5.31 16.41
CA GLY A 30 6.67 5.09 17.49
C GLY A 30 5.71 3.92 17.29
N TRP A 31 5.91 3.08 16.26
CA TRP A 31 5.09 1.89 16.08
C TRP A 31 5.33 0.87 17.20
N SER A 32 4.25 0.40 17.84
CA SER A 32 4.33 -0.45 19.03
C SER A 32 3.47 -1.73 18.97
N LEU A 33 2.67 -1.92 17.92
CA LEU A 33 1.78 -3.07 17.79
C LEU A 33 2.47 -4.32 17.17
N GLY A 34 3.81 -4.33 17.09
CA GLY A 34 4.56 -5.49 16.61
C GLY A 34 4.54 -5.65 15.08
N VAL A 35 4.79 -6.88 14.62
CA VAL A 35 5.07 -7.17 13.20
C VAL A 35 3.81 -7.38 12.35
N CYS A 36 2.72 -7.83 12.96
CA CYS A 36 1.50 -8.25 12.24
C CYS A 36 0.92 -7.13 11.36
N HIS A 37 0.86 -5.89 11.89
CA HIS A 37 0.38 -4.69 11.19
C HIS A 37 1.49 -3.64 11.03
N GLY A 38 2.76 -4.03 11.17
CA GLY A 38 3.92 -3.15 11.15
C GLY A 38 4.66 -3.12 9.82
N VAL A 39 5.94 -2.74 9.88
CA VAL A 39 6.78 -2.45 8.70
C VAL A 39 6.81 -3.60 7.69
N SER A 40 6.93 -4.86 8.15
CA SER A 40 6.98 -6.02 7.25
C SER A 40 5.67 -6.21 6.47
N HIS A 41 4.51 -5.95 7.11
CA HIS A 41 3.21 -5.92 6.44
C HIS A 41 3.17 -4.79 5.41
N TRP A 42 3.54 -3.56 5.78
CA TRP A 42 3.51 -2.40 4.87
C TRP A 42 4.41 -2.59 3.64
N GLU A 43 5.58 -3.19 3.81
CA GLU A 43 6.49 -3.52 2.70
C GLU A 43 5.87 -4.56 1.75
N ARG A 44 5.14 -5.54 2.28
CA ARG A 44 4.43 -6.50 1.45
C ARG A 44 3.24 -5.85 0.73
N VAL A 45 2.49 -4.97 1.40
CA VAL A 45 1.41 -4.20 0.76
C VAL A 45 1.94 -3.32 -0.37
N GLU A 46 3.07 -2.61 -0.17
CA GLU A 46 3.73 -1.86 -1.26
C GLU A 46 4.07 -2.76 -2.45
N ARG A 47 4.72 -3.90 -2.20
CA ARG A 47 5.10 -4.86 -3.24
C ARG A 47 3.87 -5.43 -3.96
N ASN A 48 2.84 -5.85 -3.21
CA ASN A 48 1.60 -6.38 -3.78
C ASN A 48 0.93 -5.33 -4.66
N GLY A 49 0.89 -4.09 -4.20
CA GLY A 49 0.31 -2.99 -4.94
C GLY A 49 1.07 -2.70 -6.24
N LEU A 50 2.39 -2.66 -6.22
CA LEU A 50 3.20 -2.49 -7.43
C LEU A 50 2.98 -3.64 -8.42
N LEU A 51 2.75 -4.86 -7.93
CA LEU A 51 2.37 -6.00 -8.76
C LEU A 51 0.99 -5.81 -9.41
N LEU A 52 0.04 -5.15 -8.70
CA LEU A 52 -1.30 -4.87 -9.20
C LEU A 52 -1.37 -3.64 -10.12
N ALA A 53 -0.34 -2.80 -10.13
CA ALA A 53 -0.34 -1.54 -10.87
C ALA A 53 -0.50 -1.77 -12.39
N THR A 54 -1.33 -0.92 -12.99
CA THR A 54 -1.53 -0.75 -14.43
C THR A 54 -1.31 0.71 -14.80
N ASP A 55 -1.40 1.07 -16.08
CA ASP A 55 -1.26 2.46 -16.53
C ASP A 55 -2.35 3.40 -15.94
N GLU A 56 -3.46 2.84 -15.44
CA GLU A 56 -4.55 3.61 -14.81
C GLU A 56 -4.37 3.78 -13.30
N VAL A 57 -3.40 3.09 -12.69
CA VAL A 57 -3.14 3.10 -11.24
C VAL A 57 -2.05 4.11 -10.90
N ASN A 58 -2.35 5.06 -10.03
CA ASN A 58 -1.34 5.96 -9.50
C ASN A 58 -0.44 5.23 -8.48
N SER A 59 0.77 4.87 -8.91
CA SER A 59 1.73 4.12 -8.11
C SER A 59 2.24 4.90 -6.88
N ILE A 60 2.23 6.23 -6.91
CA ILE A 60 2.61 7.07 -5.78
C ILE A 60 1.58 6.90 -4.66
N VAL A 61 0.30 7.04 -4.97
CA VAL A 61 -0.80 6.87 -4.01
C VAL A 61 -0.77 5.47 -3.39
N LEU A 62 -0.60 4.45 -4.22
CA LEU A 62 -0.55 3.07 -3.81
C LEU A 62 0.61 2.80 -2.82
N ARG A 63 1.81 3.32 -3.11
CA ARG A 63 2.99 3.19 -2.23
C ARG A 63 2.80 3.93 -0.90
N LEU A 64 2.18 5.11 -0.93
CA LEU A 64 1.86 5.88 0.28
C LEU A 64 0.79 5.19 1.13
N PHE A 65 -0.24 4.65 0.49
CA PHE A 65 -1.27 3.85 1.16
C PHE A 65 -0.63 2.71 1.96
N ALA A 66 0.29 1.97 1.36
CA ALA A 66 0.95 0.86 2.01
C ALA A 66 1.52 1.22 3.39
N TYR A 67 2.12 2.40 3.54
CA TYR A 67 2.75 2.83 4.79
C TYR A 67 1.84 3.61 5.74
N LEU A 68 0.70 4.14 5.25
CA LEU A 68 -0.12 5.06 6.03
C LEU A 68 -1.48 4.47 6.46
N HIS A 69 -2.00 3.44 5.77
CA HIS A 69 -3.35 2.90 6.02
C HIS A 69 -3.51 2.37 7.46
N ASP A 70 -2.48 1.72 7.98
CA ASP A 70 -2.46 1.08 9.32
C ASP A 70 -1.73 1.91 10.40
N LYS A 71 -1.09 3.05 10.04
CA LYS A 71 -0.23 3.83 10.96
C LYS A 71 -0.91 4.19 12.27
N TRP A 72 -2.21 4.39 12.26
CA TRP A 72 -2.99 4.83 13.42
C TRP A 72 -3.87 3.71 14.01
N ARG A 73 -3.50 2.44 13.83
CA ARG A 73 -4.12 1.34 14.58
C ARG A 73 -3.85 1.47 16.07
N VAL A 74 -4.83 1.06 16.88
CA VAL A 74 -4.73 1.09 18.35
C VAL A 74 -4.56 -0.31 18.95
N ASP A 75 -4.87 -1.37 18.20
CA ASP A 75 -4.65 -2.75 18.60
C ASP A 75 -4.42 -3.69 17.38
N ASN A 76 -4.07 -4.96 17.66
CA ASN A 76 -3.82 -5.99 16.64
C ASN A 76 -5.07 -6.81 16.29
N TRP A 77 -6.23 -6.47 16.83
CA TRP A 77 -7.47 -7.22 16.65
C TRP A 77 -8.40 -6.49 15.69
N GLU A 78 -9.69 -6.51 15.96
CA GLU A 78 -10.75 -5.99 15.11
C GLU A 78 -10.91 -4.46 15.28
N ASP A 79 -9.91 -3.70 14.83
CA ASP A 79 -9.91 -2.24 14.87
C ASP A 79 -10.59 -1.65 13.61
N LEU A 80 -11.91 -1.71 13.54
CA LEU A 80 -12.67 -1.27 12.35
C LEU A 80 -12.52 0.22 11.99
N GLU A 81 -12.13 1.05 12.96
CA GLU A 81 -12.01 2.50 12.78
C GLU A 81 -10.59 2.93 12.32
N HIS A 82 -9.64 1.99 12.18
CA HIS A 82 -8.25 2.39 11.88
C HIS A 82 -8.11 3.11 10.54
N GLY A 83 -8.85 2.70 9.52
CA GLY A 83 -8.83 3.36 8.21
C GLY A 83 -9.37 4.80 8.28
N LYS A 84 -10.47 5.01 8.98
CA LYS A 84 -11.01 6.34 9.23
C LYS A 84 -10.04 7.21 10.02
N ARG A 85 -9.42 6.67 11.08
CA ARG A 85 -8.40 7.41 11.85
C ARG A 85 -7.19 7.76 10.98
N ALA A 86 -6.76 6.87 10.08
CA ALA A 86 -5.71 7.18 9.13
C ALA A 86 -6.10 8.39 8.29
N ALA A 87 -7.26 8.38 7.65
CA ALA A 87 -7.75 9.50 6.83
C ALA A 87 -7.88 10.81 7.62
N GLU A 88 -8.36 10.77 8.86
CA GLU A 88 -8.48 11.95 9.75
C GLU A 88 -7.12 12.56 10.13
N ASN A 89 -6.04 11.79 10.15
CA ASN A 89 -4.71 12.26 10.51
C ASN A 89 -3.88 12.73 9.30
N LEU A 90 -4.17 12.28 8.09
CA LEU A 90 -3.45 12.67 6.87
C LEU A 90 -3.41 14.18 6.60
N PRO A 91 -4.48 14.98 6.85
CA PRO A 91 -4.45 16.44 6.66
C PRO A 91 -3.36 17.15 7.44
N ALA A 92 -2.97 16.66 8.61
CA ALA A 92 -1.86 17.24 9.38
C ALA A 92 -0.50 17.09 8.68
N LEU A 93 -0.36 16.12 7.77
CA LEU A 93 0.85 15.88 7.00
C LEU A 93 0.88 16.63 5.67
N ARG A 94 -0.27 17.20 5.21
CA ARG A 94 -0.41 17.84 3.90
C ARG A 94 0.56 19.01 3.68
N GLY A 95 0.84 19.78 4.73
CA GLY A 95 1.76 20.94 4.66
C GLY A 95 3.23 20.57 4.88
N THR A 96 3.56 19.33 5.16
CA THR A 96 4.91 18.88 5.53
C THR A 96 5.32 17.64 4.73
N LEU A 97 5.15 16.46 5.30
CA LEU A 97 5.60 15.18 4.75
C LEU A 97 4.96 14.84 3.38
N LEU A 98 3.70 15.27 3.17
CA LEU A 98 2.92 15.03 1.94
C LEU A 98 2.73 16.31 1.10
N SER A 99 3.53 17.36 1.32
CA SER A 99 3.39 18.65 0.63
C SER A 99 3.68 18.61 -0.87
N TRP A 100 4.30 17.57 -1.35
CA TRP A 100 4.69 17.33 -2.73
C TRP A 100 3.61 16.63 -3.57
N LEU A 101 2.56 16.10 -2.94
CA LEU A 101 1.44 15.50 -3.67
C LEU A 101 0.58 16.58 -4.34
N THR A 102 -0.03 16.22 -5.45
CA THR A 102 -1.16 16.98 -6.00
C THR A 102 -2.39 16.86 -5.10
N ASP A 103 -3.39 17.71 -5.26
CA ASP A 103 -4.63 17.61 -4.51
C ASP A 103 -5.40 16.33 -4.87
N GLU A 104 -5.32 15.90 -6.13
CA GLU A 104 -5.93 14.64 -6.59
C GLU A 104 -5.30 13.43 -5.90
N GLU A 105 -3.98 13.31 -5.90
CA GLU A 105 -3.26 12.22 -5.23
C GLU A 105 -3.54 12.20 -3.72
N PHE A 106 -3.57 13.37 -3.09
CA PHE A 106 -3.87 13.45 -1.68
C PHE A 106 -5.30 13.01 -1.37
N ASN A 107 -6.28 13.40 -2.18
CA ASN A 107 -7.68 12.98 -2.02
C ASN A 107 -7.85 11.48 -2.25
N LEU A 108 -7.19 10.91 -3.27
CA LEU A 108 -7.19 9.47 -3.52
C LEU A 108 -6.61 8.70 -2.31
N LEU A 109 -5.49 9.17 -1.76
CA LEU A 109 -4.85 8.57 -0.58
C LEU A 109 -5.77 8.60 0.64
N CYS A 110 -6.39 9.75 0.94
CA CYS A 110 -7.35 9.87 2.05
C CYS A 110 -8.51 8.91 1.88
N THR A 111 -9.11 8.86 0.68
CA THR A 111 -10.25 7.98 0.38
C THR A 111 -9.84 6.50 0.48
N ALA A 112 -8.68 6.12 -0.05
CA ALA A 112 -8.18 4.76 0.06
C ALA A 112 -8.00 4.35 1.52
N CYS A 113 -7.35 5.18 2.34
CA CYS A 113 -7.18 4.91 3.77
C CYS A 113 -8.53 4.82 4.50
N GLU A 114 -9.47 5.73 4.25
CA GLU A 114 -10.76 5.75 4.93
C GLU A 114 -11.57 4.49 4.66
N LEU A 115 -11.60 4.04 3.40
CA LEU A 115 -12.56 3.05 2.94
C LEU A 115 -12.05 1.61 2.93
N HIS A 116 -10.73 1.36 3.08
CA HIS A 116 -10.16 0.01 2.87
C HIS A 116 -10.74 -1.06 3.82
N THR A 117 -11.22 -0.66 5.00
CA THR A 117 -11.80 -1.59 5.99
C THR A 117 -13.30 -1.86 5.78
N VAL A 118 -14.00 -0.97 5.09
CA VAL A 118 -15.48 -0.99 5.04
C VAL A 118 -16.07 -1.07 3.63
N CYS A 119 -15.27 -0.83 2.59
CA CYS A 119 -15.72 -0.82 1.21
C CYS A 119 -15.13 -2.00 0.43
N HIS A 120 -15.95 -2.63 -0.42
CA HIS A 120 -15.47 -3.70 -1.30
C HIS A 120 -14.72 -3.14 -2.50
N SER A 121 -15.32 -2.21 -3.23
CA SER A 121 -14.80 -1.57 -4.44
C SER A 121 -15.41 -0.19 -4.58
N THR A 122 -14.65 0.74 -5.14
CA THR A 122 -15.10 2.12 -5.42
C THR A 122 -15.29 2.36 -6.92
N GLY A 123 -14.76 1.48 -7.76
CA GLY A 123 -14.65 1.67 -9.20
C GLY A 123 -13.51 2.61 -9.61
N ASN A 124 -12.71 3.13 -8.66
CA ASN A 124 -11.49 3.87 -8.96
C ASN A 124 -10.30 2.90 -8.98
N PRO A 125 -9.57 2.77 -10.11
CA PRO A 125 -8.49 1.77 -10.25
C PRO A 125 -7.42 1.88 -9.18
N THR A 126 -7.04 3.09 -8.79
CA THR A 126 -6.00 3.33 -7.77
C THR A 126 -6.46 2.90 -6.38
N ILE A 127 -7.67 3.30 -5.97
CA ILE A 127 -8.22 2.95 -4.66
C ILE A 127 -8.45 1.45 -4.55
N ASP A 128 -9.02 0.86 -5.58
CA ASP A 128 -9.32 -0.57 -5.62
C ASP A 128 -8.05 -1.43 -5.61
N ALA A 129 -6.98 -0.99 -6.28
CA ALA A 129 -5.67 -1.63 -6.20
C ALA A 129 -5.04 -1.51 -4.78
N CYS A 130 -5.25 -0.40 -4.08
CA CYS A 130 -4.84 -0.26 -2.68
C CYS A 130 -5.54 -1.29 -1.79
N PHE A 131 -6.84 -1.47 -1.95
CA PHE A 131 -7.60 -2.46 -1.18
C PHE A 131 -7.11 -3.88 -1.42
N ASP A 132 -6.89 -4.26 -2.67
CA ASP A 132 -6.45 -5.60 -3.01
C ASP A 132 -5.00 -5.87 -2.59
N ALA A 133 -4.14 -4.85 -2.59
CA ALA A 133 -2.77 -4.97 -2.10
C ALA A 133 -2.73 -5.39 -0.62
N ASP A 134 -3.60 -4.83 0.21
CA ASP A 134 -3.74 -5.20 1.63
C ASP A 134 -4.42 -6.57 1.78
N ARG A 135 -5.52 -6.84 1.04
CA ARG A 135 -6.24 -8.11 1.08
C ARG A 135 -5.37 -9.31 0.67
N LEU A 136 -4.48 -9.15 -0.29
CA LEU A 136 -3.52 -10.18 -0.67
C LEU A 136 -2.54 -10.52 0.46
N ASP A 137 -2.30 -9.61 1.40
CA ASP A 137 -1.45 -9.85 2.57
C ASP A 137 -2.19 -10.51 3.76
N LEU A 138 -3.48 -10.82 3.66
CA LEU A 138 -4.26 -11.53 4.69
C LEU A 138 -3.68 -12.93 5.00
N ILE A 139 -2.86 -13.47 4.10
CA ILE A 139 -2.10 -14.71 4.32
C ILE A 139 -1.30 -14.65 5.62
N ARG A 140 -0.77 -13.47 5.99
CA ARG A 140 0.02 -13.26 7.23
C ARG A 140 -0.74 -13.59 8.52
N VAL A 141 -2.06 -13.54 8.47
CA VAL A 141 -2.95 -13.86 9.60
C VAL A 141 -3.70 -15.19 9.38
N GLY A 142 -3.23 -16.02 8.45
CA GLY A 142 -3.79 -17.34 8.17
C GLY A 142 -5.10 -17.31 7.36
N ILE A 143 -5.44 -16.20 6.74
CA ILE A 143 -6.62 -16.06 5.89
C ILE A 143 -6.20 -16.15 4.42
N THR A 144 -6.72 -17.14 3.71
CA THR A 144 -6.53 -17.25 2.26
C THR A 144 -7.32 -16.12 1.56
N PRO A 145 -6.67 -15.31 0.73
CA PRO A 145 -7.35 -14.29 -0.06
C PRO A 145 -8.46 -14.91 -0.92
N ASP A 146 -9.63 -14.29 -0.90
CA ASP A 146 -10.82 -14.75 -1.63
C ASP A 146 -10.96 -13.95 -2.93
N PRO A 147 -10.91 -14.59 -4.12
CA PRO A 147 -11.07 -13.90 -5.40
C PRO A 147 -12.36 -13.09 -5.53
N GLU A 148 -13.45 -13.53 -4.89
CA GLU A 148 -14.75 -12.85 -4.93
C GLU A 148 -14.76 -11.56 -4.08
N ARG A 149 -13.78 -11.39 -3.20
CA ARG A 149 -13.61 -10.22 -2.35
C ARG A 149 -12.60 -9.22 -2.88
N MET A 150 -11.97 -9.50 -4.02
CA MET A 150 -11.07 -8.56 -4.67
C MET A 150 -11.86 -7.51 -5.44
N ALA A 151 -11.33 -6.30 -5.46
CA ALA A 151 -11.93 -5.15 -6.13
C ALA A 151 -11.51 -5.03 -7.60
N THR A 152 -10.38 -5.64 -7.97
CA THR A 152 -9.79 -5.61 -9.31
C THR A 152 -9.70 -7.02 -9.91
N GLU A 153 -9.76 -7.11 -11.24
CA GLU A 153 -9.57 -8.38 -11.95
C GLU A 153 -8.17 -8.98 -11.66
N ARG A 154 -7.15 -8.13 -11.53
CA ARG A 154 -5.78 -8.54 -11.27
C ARG A 154 -5.61 -9.06 -9.85
N GLY A 155 -6.25 -8.44 -8.86
CA GLY A 155 -6.34 -8.93 -7.50
C GLY A 155 -7.04 -10.27 -7.42
N ALA A 156 -8.18 -10.42 -8.10
CA ALA A 156 -8.92 -11.68 -8.18
C ALA A 156 -8.09 -12.80 -8.83
N PHE A 157 -7.34 -12.48 -9.90
CA PHE A 157 -6.43 -13.44 -10.53
C PHE A 157 -5.37 -13.95 -9.53
N TYR A 158 -4.69 -13.08 -8.80
CA TYR A 158 -3.66 -13.48 -7.84
C TYR A 158 -4.23 -14.21 -6.62
N ALA A 159 -5.39 -13.81 -6.13
CA ALA A 159 -6.08 -14.52 -5.05
C ALA A 159 -6.46 -15.95 -5.46
N ALA A 160 -6.86 -16.16 -6.72
CA ALA A 160 -7.15 -17.48 -7.27
C ALA A 160 -5.90 -18.29 -7.60
N ASN A 161 -4.73 -17.67 -7.77
CA ASN A 161 -3.49 -18.27 -8.26
C ASN A 161 -2.30 -17.94 -7.35
N LEU A 162 -2.37 -18.32 -6.07
CA LEU A 162 -1.33 -17.99 -5.07
C LEU A 162 0.07 -18.47 -5.46
N GLY A 163 0.19 -19.59 -6.17
CA GLY A 163 1.49 -20.04 -6.71
C GLY A 163 2.12 -19.04 -7.69
N GLN A 164 1.30 -18.41 -8.55
CA GLN A 164 1.76 -17.36 -9.45
C GLN A 164 2.07 -16.07 -8.66
N PHE A 165 1.23 -15.72 -7.68
CA PHE A 165 1.46 -14.58 -6.78
C PHE A 165 2.82 -14.68 -6.09
N TYR A 166 3.16 -15.84 -5.51
CA TYR A 166 4.46 -16.05 -4.87
C TYR A 166 5.62 -15.96 -5.86
N ALA A 167 5.45 -16.53 -7.05
CA ALA A 167 6.48 -16.47 -8.09
C ALA A 167 6.76 -15.02 -8.51
N ASP A 168 5.72 -14.23 -8.75
CA ASP A 168 5.83 -12.86 -9.26
C ASP A 168 6.30 -11.87 -8.18
N THR A 169 5.99 -12.13 -6.91
CA THR A 169 6.48 -11.34 -5.77
C THR A 169 7.86 -11.77 -5.28
N GLY A 170 8.37 -12.91 -5.74
CA GLY A 170 9.61 -13.50 -5.24
C GLY A 170 9.51 -13.96 -3.78
N THR A 171 8.32 -14.38 -3.34
CA THR A 171 8.04 -14.84 -1.98
C THR A 171 7.60 -16.29 -1.95
N SER A 172 7.40 -16.81 -0.76
CA SER A 172 6.80 -18.11 -0.46
C SER A 172 5.74 -17.94 0.62
N GLU A 173 4.89 -18.95 0.83
CA GLU A 173 3.93 -18.95 1.93
C GLU A 173 4.58 -18.73 3.31
N TYR A 174 5.84 -19.13 3.48
CA TYR A 174 6.57 -19.02 4.75
C TYR A 174 6.97 -17.58 5.09
N ASP A 175 7.09 -16.69 4.09
CA ASP A 175 7.49 -15.29 4.30
C ASP A 175 6.39 -14.46 5.00
N PHE A 176 5.20 -15.00 5.14
CA PHE A 176 4.06 -14.33 5.77
C PHE A 176 3.91 -14.65 7.27
N TYR A 177 4.61 -15.66 7.77
CA TYR A 177 4.50 -16.12 9.17
C TYR A 177 5.67 -15.67 10.07
N LEU A 178 6.51 -14.76 9.59
CA LEU A 178 7.72 -14.28 10.31
C LEU A 178 7.50 -12.94 11.00
#